data_c278a074124d2c97ad8e1aae04cb181c
#
_entry.id   c278a074124d2c97ad8e1aae04cb181c
#
_cell.length_a   1.000
_cell.length_b   1.000
_cell.length_c   1.000
_cell.angle_alpha   90.00
_cell.angle_beta   90.00
_cell.angle_gamma   90.00
#
_symmetry.space_group_name_H-M   'P 1'
#
loop_
_entity.id
_entity.type
_entity.pdbx_description
1 polymer ?
#
loop_
_entity_poly.entity_id
_entity_poly.type
_entity_poly.pdbx_seq_one_letter_code
_entity_poly.pdbx_strand_id
1 'polypeptide(L)'
;MPEPFFPDSAAVSEGAETDQHWMRHALRLARQAAAAGEVPVGAVVVKGGQVLGEGFNAPIGQHDPTAHAEVQALRQAAQRLGNYRLDGCTLYVTLEPCTMCSGALLNARIARVVYGAREPKTGAAGSVLDVFALPQLNAHTTMEGGVLAEECAALLAEFFRQRRQQQRQQAQPLRPDAVRTPERCFAPDPAGPWAARYVADLPGLAGLRLHYVDEGPPTAPAWVLLHDGVGSSYGLRYLVAALLQAGQRVVAVDLPGFGRSDKPKKTQWHLPQKHTQIVRELLLFFKIDQLRWVVQLSLIHIRR
;
A
#
# COMPACT_ATOMS: atom_id res chain seq x y z
N MET A 1 29.11 5.57 -50.72
CA MET A 1 28.23 5.02 -49.68
C MET A 1 28.55 5.74 -48.41
N PRO A 2 27.61 6.39 -47.71
CA PRO A 2 27.89 6.94 -46.40
C PRO A 2 28.04 5.79 -45.40
N GLU A 3 29.03 5.88 -44.53
CA GLU A 3 29.25 4.93 -43.44
C GLU A 3 28.07 4.94 -42.48
N PRO A 4 27.72 3.79 -41.86
CA PRO A 4 26.64 3.74 -40.89
C PRO A 4 27.06 4.50 -39.63
N PHE A 5 26.25 5.49 -39.22
CA PHE A 5 26.40 6.25 -38.01
C PHE A 5 26.07 5.34 -36.80
N PHE A 6 27.08 4.87 -36.10
CA PHE A 6 26.90 4.22 -34.80
C PHE A 6 26.90 5.30 -33.73
N PRO A 7 25.85 5.43 -32.90
CA PRO A 7 25.89 6.36 -31.78
C PRO A 7 26.94 5.92 -30.78
N ASP A 8 27.65 6.88 -30.23
CA ASP A 8 28.74 6.69 -29.27
C ASP A 8 28.22 5.91 -28.03
N SER A 9 28.83 4.78 -27.70
CA SER A 9 28.40 3.89 -26.61
C SER A 9 28.42 4.58 -25.24
N ALA A 10 29.26 5.62 -25.07
CA ALA A 10 29.32 6.42 -23.85
C ALA A 10 28.05 7.31 -23.68
N ALA A 11 27.56 7.93 -24.74
CA ALA A 11 26.35 8.75 -24.69
C ALA A 11 25.09 7.93 -24.40
N VAL A 12 25.03 6.66 -24.85
CA VAL A 12 23.95 5.73 -24.54
C VAL A 12 23.98 5.30 -23.07
N SER A 13 25.16 5.11 -22.48
CA SER A 13 25.28 4.74 -21.07
C SER A 13 24.89 5.88 -20.13
N GLU A 14 25.30 7.12 -20.40
CA GLU A 14 24.91 8.31 -19.62
C GLU A 14 23.40 8.58 -19.67
N GLY A 15 22.77 8.40 -20.83
CA GLY A 15 21.32 8.53 -20.98
C GLY A 15 20.56 7.50 -20.14
N ALA A 16 20.99 6.24 -20.17
CA ALA A 16 20.37 5.15 -19.41
C ALA A 16 20.52 5.31 -17.89
N GLU A 17 21.67 5.78 -17.40
CA GLU A 17 21.89 6.09 -15.98
C GLU A 17 21.01 7.25 -15.52
N THR A 18 20.83 8.27 -16.36
CA THR A 18 19.94 9.40 -16.09
C THR A 18 18.48 8.94 -16.00
N ASP A 19 18.03 8.07 -16.92
CA ASP A 19 16.66 7.55 -16.91
C ASP A 19 16.36 6.70 -15.68
N GLN A 20 17.32 5.85 -15.28
CA GLN A 20 17.19 5.10 -14.03
C GLN A 20 17.12 5.99 -12.80
N HIS A 21 17.89 7.09 -12.78
CA HIS A 21 17.85 8.06 -11.68
C HIS A 21 16.44 8.63 -11.51
N TRP A 22 15.82 9.10 -12.58
CA TRP A 22 14.48 9.69 -12.54
C TRP A 22 13.39 8.64 -12.30
N MET A 23 13.56 7.43 -12.82
CA MET A 23 12.64 6.33 -12.53
C MET A 23 12.69 5.92 -11.04
N ARG A 24 13.87 5.93 -10.39
CA ARG A 24 13.96 5.74 -8.93
C ARG A 24 13.25 6.86 -8.16
N HIS A 25 13.28 8.09 -8.69
CA HIS A 25 12.49 9.18 -8.13
C HIS A 25 10.98 8.89 -8.23
N ALA A 26 10.49 8.51 -9.40
CA ALA A 26 9.10 8.10 -9.59
C ALA A 26 8.71 6.92 -8.68
N LEU A 27 9.59 5.94 -8.47
CA LEU A 27 9.38 4.83 -7.52
C LEU A 27 9.24 5.30 -6.06
N ARG A 28 9.95 6.36 -5.63
CA ARG A 28 9.73 6.94 -4.28
C ARG A 28 8.32 7.52 -4.14
N LEU A 29 7.83 8.21 -5.17
CA LEU A 29 6.45 8.74 -5.22
C LEU A 29 5.42 7.61 -5.25
N ALA A 30 5.67 6.53 -6.00
CA ALA A 30 4.82 5.35 -6.00
C ALA A 30 4.71 4.69 -4.62
N ARG A 31 5.78 4.67 -3.83
CA ARG A 31 5.73 4.19 -2.44
C ARG A 31 4.88 5.08 -1.53
N GLN A 32 4.83 6.39 -1.79
CA GLN A 32 3.92 7.31 -1.08
C GLN A 32 2.46 6.97 -1.40
N ALA A 33 2.12 6.71 -2.67
CA ALA A 33 0.80 6.22 -3.04
C ALA A 33 0.43 4.94 -2.29
N ALA A 34 1.34 3.94 -2.26
CA ALA A 34 1.12 2.69 -1.52
C ALA A 34 0.85 2.92 -0.03
N ALA A 35 1.62 3.81 0.62
CA ALA A 35 1.44 4.16 2.02
C ALA A 35 0.09 4.84 2.30
N ALA A 36 -0.43 5.60 1.32
CA ALA A 36 -1.77 6.20 1.38
C ALA A 36 -2.92 5.21 1.00
N GLY A 37 -2.60 3.94 0.69
CA GLY A 37 -3.59 2.94 0.27
C GLY A 37 -4.03 3.04 -1.19
N GLU A 38 -3.33 3.82 -1.99
CA GLU A 38 -3.54 4.00 -3.43
C GLU A 38 -2.70 3.02 -4.25
N VAL A 39 -3.09 2.78 -5.50
CA VAL A 39 -2.29 1.97 -6.42
C VAL A 39 -0.93 2.64 -6.61
N PRO A 40 0.21 1.93 -6.39
CA PRO A 40 1.54 2.51 -6.34
C PRO A 40 2.06 2.91 -7.72
N VAL A 41 1.61 4.06 -8.20
CA VAL A 41 2.13 4.72 -9.39
C VAL A 41 2.66 6.09 -8.99
N GLY A 42 3.85 6.42 -9.47
CA GLY A 42 4.48 7.72 -9.27
C GLY A 42 5.01 8.24 -10.60
N ALA A 43 4.98 9.56 -10.77
CA ALA A 43 5.46 10.24 -11.97
C ALA A 43 6.24 11.51 -11.64
N VAL A 44 7.22 11.85 -12.48
CA VAL A 44 8.01 13.08 -12.39
C VAL A 44 8.20 13.68 -13.77
N VAL A 45 7.98 14.99 -13.89
CA VAL A 45 8.26 15.79 -15.11
C VAL A 45 9.58 16.51 -14.92
N VAL A 46 10.50 16.33 -15.89
CA VAL A 46 11.86 16.86 -15.86
C VAL A 46 12.15 17.69 -17.10
N LYS A 47 12.88 18.78 -16.98
CA LYS A 47 13.44 19.56 -18.08
C LYS A 47 14.84 20.05 -17.72
N GLY A 48 15.82 19.78 -18.58
CA GLY A 48 17.21 20.23 -18.36
C GLY A 48 17.79 19.77 -17.01
N GLY A 49 17.48 18.55 -16.57
CA GLY A 49 17.96 18.01 -15.28
C GLY A 49 17.23 18.58 -14.05
N GLN A 50 16.18 19.39 -14.22
CA GLN A 50 15.39 19.95 -13.12
C GLN A 50 14.00 19.34 -13.05
N VAL A 51 13.54 18.99 -11.86
CA VAL A 51 12.17 18.55 -11.60
C VAL A 51 11.24 19.74 -11.68
N LEU A 52 10.25 19.66 -12.58
CA LEU A 52 9.20 20.66 -12.74
C LEU A 52 7.89 20.25 -12.06
N GLY A 53 7.59 18.96 -11.99
CA GLY A 53 6.38 18.46 -11.36
C GLY A 53 6.52 17.03 -10.90
N GLU A 54 5.84 16.71 -9.83
CA GLU A 54 5.80 15.41 -9.20
C GLU A 54 4.34 15.00 -8.96
N GLY A 55 4.06 13.70 -9.02
CA GLY A 55 2.72 13.18 -8.77
C GLY A 55 2.76 11.72 -8.35
N PHE A 56 1.78 11.34 -7.58
CA PHE A 56 1.50 9.95 -7.27
C PHE A 56 -0.01 9.71 -7.28
N ASN A 57 -0.43 8.48 -7.52
CA ASN A 57 -1.86 8.18 -7.57
C ASN A 57 -2.57 8.52 -6.27
N ALA A 58 -3.67 9.25 -6.36
CA ALA A 58 -4.51 9.64 -5.24
C ALA A 58 -6.03 9.67 -5.56
N PRO A 59 -6.58 8.81 -6.45
CA PRO A 59 -8.00 8.86 -6.80
C PRO A 59 -8.93 8.67 -5.61
N ILE A 60 -8.60 7.77 -4.69
CA ILE A 60 -9.43 7.48 -3.51
C ILE A 60 -9.36 8.64 -2.52
N GLY A 61 -8.14 9.08 -2.17
CA GLY A 61 -7.91 10.12 -1.17
C GLY A 61 -8.43 11.49 -1.59
N GLN A 62 -8.39 11.81 -2.89
CA GLN A 62 -8.87 13.08 -3.44
C GLN A 62 -10.31 13.01 -3.95
N HIS A 63 -10.94 11.83 -4.00
CA HIS A 63 -12.25 11.60 -4.64
C HIS A 63 -12.29 12.12 -6.09
N ASP A 64 -11.15 12.01 -6.81
CA ASP A 64 -10.97 12.48 -8.17
C ASP A 64 -10.51 11.31 -9.07
N PRO A 65 -11.36 10.82 -10.01
CA PRO A 65 -11.00 9.73 -10.91
C PRO A 65 -9.85 10.07 -11.85
N THR A 66 -9.49 11.34 -11.97
CA THR A 66 -8.38 11.80 -12.81
C THR A 66 -7.07 12.01 -12.05
N ALA A 67 -7.05 11.80 -10.72
CA ALA A 67 -5.89 12.01 -9.88
C ALA A 67 -4.83 10.90 -10.03
N HIS A 68 -4.48 10.58 -11.29
CA HIS A 68 -3.36 9.71 -11.62
C HIS A 68 -2.02 10.45 -11.49
N ALA A 69 -0.96 9.73 -11.23
CA ALA A 69 0.38 10.26 -11.01
C ALA A 69 0.82 11.22 -12.12
N GLU A 70 0.60 10.81 -13.38
CA GLU A 70 0.97 11.59 -14.57
C GLU A 70 0.20 12.92 -14.61
N VAL A 71 -1.11 12.88 -14.40
CA VAL A 71 -1.97 14.09 -14.43
C VAL A 71 -1.57 15.07 -13.32
N GLN A 72 -1.25 14.55 -12.14
CA GLN A 72 -0.77 15.37 -11.02
C GLN A 72 0.58 16.02 -11.36
N ALA A 73 1.54 15.26 -11.86
CA ALA A 73 2.85 15.75 -12.26
C ALA A 73 2.76 16.81 -13.39
N LEU A 74 1.89 16.58 -14.40
CA LEU A 74 1.65 17.53 -15.48
C LEU A 74 1.07 18.84 -14.97
N ARG A 75 0.06 18.80 -14.08
CA ARG A 75 -0.55 19.99 -13.48
C ARG A 75 0.47 20.82 -12.71
N GLN A 76 1.29 20.18 -11.89
CA GLN A 76 2.32 20.87 -11.12
C GLN A 76 3.39 21.48 -12.02
N ALA A 77 3.85 20.74 -13.05
CA ALA A 77 4.83 21.26 -14.01
C ALA A 77 4.29 22.46 -14.79
N ALA A 78 3.04 22.39 -15.25
CA ALA A 78 2.38 23.48 -15.97
C ALA A 78 2.23 24.75 -15.12
N GLN A 79 1.85 24.61 -13.85
CA GLN A 79 1.78 25.72 -12.90
C GLN A 79 3.16 26.35 -12.67
N ARG A 80 4.21 25.53 -12.48
CA ARG A 80 5.58 26.01 -12.26
C ARG A 80 6.15 26.74 -13.48
N LEU A 81 5.83 26.28 -14.69
CA LEU A 81 6.25 26.93 -15.93
C LEU A 81 5.36 28.12 -16.35
N GLY A 82 4.18 28.29 -15.73
CA GLY A 82 3.19 29.28 -16.15
C GLY A 82 2.65 29.00 -17.57
N ASN A 83 2.72 27.76 -18.05
CA ASN A 83 2.30 27.36 -19.39
C ASN A 83 1.76 25.92 -19.38
N TYR A 84 0.63 25.66 -20.05
CA TYR A 84 0.09 24.31 -20.20
C TYR A 84 0.90 23.45 -21.17
N ARG A 85 1.69 24.06 -22.08
CA ARG A 85 2.59 23.36 -22.97
C ARG A 85 3.92 23.10 -22.28
N LEU A 86 4.29 21.84 -22.21
CA LEU A 86 5.49 21.33 -21.55
C LEU A 86 6.53 20.89 -22.61
N ASP A 87 6.71 21.73 -23.63
CA ASP A 87 7.63 21.44 -24.74
C ASP A 87 9.06 21.20 -24.21
N GLY A 88 9.71 20.14 -24.71
CA GLY A 88 11.06 19.73 -24.30
C GLY A 88 11.15 19.11 -22.91
N CYS A 89 10.02 18.81 -22.27
CA CYS A 89 10.00 18.06 -21.00
C CYS A 89 9.97 16.55 -21.26
N THR A 90 10.56 15.80 -20.33
CA THR A 90 10.44 14.34 -20.23
C THR A 90 9.61 13.99 -19.01
N LEU A 91 8.64 13.09 -19.16
CA LEU A 91 7.91 12.49 -18.03
C LEU A 91 8.45 11.08 -17.78
N TYR A 92 8.73 10.79 -16.52
CA TYR A 92 9.05 9.44 -16.03
C TYR A 92 7.89 8.94 -15.19
N VAL A 93 7.42 7.72 -15.43
CA VAL A 93 6.31 7.11 -14.71
C VAL A 93 6.55 5.63 -14.46
N THR A 94 6.18 5.13 -13.30
CA THR A 94 6.47 3.73 -12.92
C THR A 94 5.64 2.69 -13.66
N LEU A 95 4.52 3.10 -14.29
CA LEU A 95 3.61 2.23 -15.03
C LEU A 95 3.29 2.84 -16.39
N GLU A 96 3.10 1.99 -17.40
CA GLU A 96 2.65 2.43 -18.73
C GLU A 96 1.39 3.29 -18.64
N PRO A 97 1.36 4.49 -19.27
CA PRO A 97 0.22 5.39 -19.19
C PRO A 97 -1.06 4.78 -19.78
N CYS A 98 -2.18 4.98 -19.09
CA CYS A 98 -3.49 4.64 -19.60
C CYS A 98 -3.98 5.65 -20.64
N THR A 99 -5.11 5.38 -21.32
CA THR A 99 -5.66 6.24 -22.39
C THR A 99 -5.92 7.67 -21.92
N MET A 100 -6.43 7.87 -20.71
CA MET A 100 -6.67 9.21 -20.12
C MET A 100 -5.35 9.98 -19.97
N CYS A 101 -4.34 9.36 -19.37
CA CYS A 101 -3.04 9.99 -19.15
C CYS A 101 -2.32 10.24 -20.47
N SER A 102 -2.40 9.32 -21.43
CA SER A 102 -1.84 9.50 -22.78
C SER A 102 -2.45 10.70 -23.49
N GLY A 103 -3.75 10.89 -23.40
CA GLY A 103 -4.43 12.09 -23.91
C GLY A 103 -3.93 13.37 -23.22
N ALA A 104 -3.73 13.35 -21.91
CA ALA A 104 -3.19 14.49 -21.17
C ALA A 104 -1.74 14.81 -21.58
N LEU A 105 -0.89 13.80 -21.77
CA LEU A 105 0.50 13.93 -22.21
C LEU A 105 0.60 14.57 -23.59
N LEU A 106 -0.22 14.13 -24.53
CA LEU A 106 -0.30 14.70 -25.88
C LEU A 106 -0.78 16.15 -25.88
N ASN A 107 -1.82 16.47 -25.07
CA ASN A 107 -2.29 17.85 -24.91
C ASN A 107 -1.23 18.76 -24.28
N ALA A 108 -0.47 18.25 -23.32
CA ALA A 108 0.63 18.97 -22.68
C ALA A 108 1.87 19.11 -23.58
N ARG A 109 1.93 18.44 -24.72
CA ARG A 109 3.08 18.47 -25.65
C ARG A 109 4.37 17.94 -25.01
N ILE A 110 4.28 16.92 -24.18
CA ILE A 110 5.47 16.26 -23.61
C ILE A 110 6.32 15.69 -24.75
N ALA A 111 7.61 15.99 -24.73
CA ALA A 111 8.51 15.56 -25.80
C ALA A 111 8.85 14.05 -25.70
N ARG A 112 9.04 13.55 -24.48
CA ARG A 112 9.42 12.15 -24.21
C ARG A 112 8.73 11.62 -22.95
N VAL A 113 8.28 10.37 -23.02
CA VAL A 113 7.76 9.63 -21.86
C VAL A 113 8.60 8.36 -21.68
N VAL A 114 9.09 8.17 -20.48
CA VAL A 114 9.81 6.97 -20.05
C VAL A 114 8.96 6.26 -19.00
N TYR A 115 8.60 5.00 -19.26
CA TYR A 115 7.82 4.24 -18.31
C TYR A 115 8.53 2.95 -17.84
N GLY A 116 8.20 2.52 -16.62
CA GLY A 116 8.76 1.31 -16.03
C GLY A 116 8.05 0.05 -16.52
N ALA A 117 7.07 -0.41 -15.76
CA ALA A 117 6.33 -1.64 -16.06
C ALA A 117 5.28 -1.43 -17.16
N ARG A 118 5.03 -2.47 -17.96
CA ARG A 118 3.89 -2.52 -18.89
C ARG A 118 2.56 -2.72 -18.17
N GLU A 119 1.48 -2.16 -18.73
CA GLU A 119 0.11 -2.34 -18.22
C GLU A 119 -0.75 -3.12 -19.23
N PRO A 120 -0.88 -4.45 -19.05
CA PRO A 120 -1.52 -5.30 -20.06
C PRO A 120 -3.05 -5.13 -20.15
N LYS A 121 -3.69 -4.36 -19.26
CA LYS A 121 -5.15 -4.18 -19.23
C LYS A 121 -5.62 -2.85 -19.74
N THR A 122 -4.86 -1.78 -19.51
CA THR A 122 -5.27 -0.40 -19.83
C THR A 122 -4.17 0.44 -20.44
N GLY A 123 -2.97 -0.14 -20.66
CA GLY A 123 -1.83 0.56 -21.23
C GLY A 123 -2.09 1.05 -22.64
N ALA A 124 -1.75 2.30 -22.92
CA ALA A 124 -2.03 2.97 -24.19
C ALA A 124 -0.76 3.42 -24.94
N ALA A 125 0.39 2.83 -24.59
CA ALA A 125 1.69 3.04 -25.22
C ALA A 125 2.28 1.73 -25.78
N GLY A 126 1.41 0.87 -26.34
CA GLY A 126 1.78 -0.36 -27.02
C GLY A 126 1.32 -1.65 -26.37
N SER A 127 0.78 -1.65 -25.13
CA SER A 127 0.29 -2.90 -24.51
C SER A 127 -1.13 -3.28 -24.95
N VAL A 128 -2.08 -2.36 -24.93
CA VAL A 128 -3.48 -2.57 -25.36
C VAL A 128 -3.79 -1.70 -26.57
N LEU A 129 -3.45 -0.44 -26.48
CA LEU A 129 -3.55 0.55 -27.53
C LEU A 129 -2.19 1.21 -27.70
N ASP A 130 -1.95 1.81 -28.87
CA ASP A 130 -0.82 2.70 -29.10
C ASP A 130 -1.32 4.01 -29.67
N VAL A 131 -1.69 4.95 -28.80
CA VAL A 131 -2.17 6.26 -29.20
C VAL A 131 -1.03 7.16 -29.69
N PHE A 132 0.22 6.89 -29.29
CA PHE A 132 1.38 7.68 -29.68
C PHE A 132 1.88 7.35 -31.08
N ALA A 133 1.53 6.19 -31.64
CA ALA A 133 1.83 5.80 -32.98
C ALA A 133 0.87 6.40 -34.02
N LEU A 134 -0.17 7.14 -33.63
CA LEU A 134 -1.16 7.70 -34.53
C LEU A 134 -0.61 8.95 -35.25
N PRO A 135 -0.35 8.89 -36.59
CA PRO A 135 0.27 10.01 -37.34
C PRO A 135 -0.66 11.22 -37.52
N GLN A 136 -1.96 11.03 -37.25
CA GLN A 136 -2.97 12.10 -37.39
C GLN A 136 -2.94 13.06 -36.19
N LEU A 137 -2.27 12.71 -35.08
CA LEU A 137 -2.21 13.56 -33.91
C LEU A 137 -1.20 14.71 -34.12
N ASN A 138 -1.59 15.90 -33.65
CA ASN A 138 -0.77 17.12 -33.78
C ASN A 138 0.46 17.15 -32.86
N ALA A 139 0.54 16.25 -31.88
CA ALA A 139 1.64 16.12 -30.95
C ALA A 139 2.30 14.75 -31.12
N HIS A 140 3.61 14.74 -31.21
CA HIS A 140 4.41 13.53 -31.33
C HIS A 140 5.30 13.44 -30.07
N THR A 141 5.01 12.44 -29.25
CA THR A 141 5.75 12.14 -28.02
C THR A 141 6.55 10.86 -28.24
N THR A 142 7.84 10.88 -27.94
CA THR A 142 8.67 9.68 -27.98
C THR A 142 8.38 8.82 -26.74
N MET A 143 8.14 7.54 -26.95
CA MET A 143 7.85 6.58 -25.88
C MET A 143 9.02 5.62 -25.67
N GLU A 144 9.41 5.41 -24.41
CA GLU A 144 10.42 4.43 -24.03
C GLU A 144 9.95 3.65 -22.80
N GLY A 145 9.88 2.34 -22.93
CA GLY A 145 9.42 1.45 -21.83
C GLY A 145 10.51 0.52 -21.32
N GLY A 146 10.33 0.02 -20.11
CA GLY A 146 11.18 -1.01 -19.53
C GLY A 146 12.26 -0.53 -18.57
N VAL A 147 12.33 0.78 -18.30
CA VAL A 147 13.31 1.32 -17.35
C VAL A 147 12.94 0.93 -15.92
N LEU A 148 13.78 0.12 -15.27
CA LEU A 148 13.52 -0.50 -13.96
C LEU A 148 12.17 -1.25 -13.90
N ALA A 149 11.81 -1.92 -15.01
CA ALA A 149 10.52 -2.58 -15.16
C ALA A 149 10.23 -3.60 -14.06
N GLU A 150 11.24 -4.38 -13.65
CA GLU A 150 11.08 -5.40 -12.61
C GLU A 150 10.79 -4.78 -11.24
N GLU A 151 11.49 -3.70 -10.87
CA GLU A 151 11.25 -2.98 -9.61
C GLU A 151 9.86 -2.35 -9.58
N CYS A 152 9.44 -1.75 -10.69
CA CYS A 152 8.11 -1.15 -10.84
C CYS A 152 7.00 -2.22 -10.75
N ALA A 153 7.15 -3.33 -11.46
CA ALA A 153 6.19 -4.44 -11.43
C ALA A 153 6.14 -5.12 -10.04
N ALA A 154 7.28 -5.28 -9.38
CA ALA A 154 7.34 -5.87 -8.04
C ALA A 154 6.57 -5.05 -7.01
N LEU A 155 6.68 -3.73 -7.04
CA LEU A 155 5.95 -2.82 -6.15
C LEU A 155 4.43 -2.96 -6.33
N LEU A 156 3.95 -3.00 -7.57
CA LEU A 156 2.54 -3.22 -7.90
C LEU A 156 2.05 -4.59 -7.46
N ALA A 157 2.82 -5.63 -7.75
CA ALA A 157 2.48 -7.02 -7.40
C ALA A 157 2.35 -7.20 -5.88
N GLU A 158 3.28 -6.61 -5.11
CA GLU A 158 3.26 -6.62 -3.65
C GLU A 158 2.00 -5.95 -3.10
N PHE A 159 1.69 -4.75 -3.57
CA PHE A 159 0.50 -4.00 -3.16
C PHE A 159 -0.78 -4.81 -3.40
N PHE A 160 -0.97 -5.38 -4.60
CA PHE A 160 -2.15 -6.16 -4.91
C PHE A 160 -2.19 -7.50 -4.17
N ARG A 161 -1.04 -8.10 -3.86
CA ARG A 161 -0.96 -9.29 -3.00
C ARG A 161 -1.48 -8.98 -1.60
N GLN A 162 -1.03 -7.88 -1.00
CA GLN A 162 -1.47 -7.44 0.33
C GLN A 162 -2.96 -7.10 0.34
N ARG A 163 -3.46 -6.39 -0.68
CA ARG A 163 -4.90 -6.07 -0.80
C ARG A 163 -5.77 -7.31 -0.92
N ARG A 164 -5.36 -8.30 -1.73
CA ARG A 164 -6.10 -9.58 -1.83
C ARG A 164 -6.07 -10.35 -0.51
N GLN A 165 -4.97 -10.35 0.20
CA GLN A 165 -4.87 -10.99 1.50
C GLN A 165 -5.80 -10.33 2.52
N GLN A 166 -5.82 -9.00 2.59
CA GLN A 166 -6.74 -8.24 3.44
C GLN A 166 -8.20 -8.53 3.09
N GLN A 167 -8.55 -8.52 1.80
CA GLN A 167 -9.90 -8.84 1.34
C GLN A 167 -10.32 -10.28 1.69
N ARG A 168 -9.44 -11.26 1.54
CA ARG A 168 -9.72 -12.66 1.94
C ARG A 168 -9.94 -12.78 3.44
N GLN A 169 -9.14 -12.10 4.25
CA GLN A 169 -9.31 -12.07 5.71
C GLN A 169 -10.63 -11.41 6.13
N GLN A 170 -11.06 -10.36 5.42
CA GLN A 170 -12.35 -9.69 5.66
C GLN A 170 -13.55 -10.49 5.15
N ALA A 171 -13.39 -11.18 4.01
CA ALA A 171 -14.45 -11.94 3.35
C ALA A 171 -14.65 -13.36 3.91
N GLN A 172 -13.92 -13.74 4.98
CA GLN A 172 -14.03 -15.08 5.54
C GLN A 172 -15.46 -15.34 6.01
N PRO A 173 -16.12 -16.42 5.54
CA PRO A 173 -17.50 -16.69 5.87
C PRO A 173 -17.66 -16.85 7.37
N LEU A 174 -18.65 -16.15 7.91
CA LEU A 174 -18.98 -16.27 9.33
C LEU A 174 -19.55 -17.66 9.62
N ARG A 175 -19.02 -18.33 10.62
CA ARG A 175 -19.55 -19.61 11.08
C ARG A 175 -21.02 -19.46 11.54
N PRO A 176 -21.91 -20.44 11.29
CA PRO A 176 -23.33 -20.35 11.68
C PRO A 176 -23.54 -20.22 13.20
N ASP A 177 -22.58 -20.72 14.00
CA ASP A 177 -22.59 -20.66 15.45
C ASP A 177 -21.82 -19.47 16.04
N ALA A 178 -21.56 -18.44 15.23
CA ALA A 178 -20.86 -17.23 15.67
C ALA A 178 -21.58 -15.95 15.20
N VAL A 179 -21.25 -14.83 15.83
CA VAL A 179 -21.68 -13.48 15.43
C VAL A 179 -20.43 -12.64 15.16
N ARG A 180 -20.50 -11.76 14.16
CA ARG A 180 -19.46 -10.78 13.85
C ARG A 180 -20.01 -9.38 14.00
N THR A 181 -19.31 -8.54 14.74
CA THR A 181 -19.63 -7.11 14.82
C THR A 181 -19.27 -6.45 13.48
N PRO A 182 -20.21 -5.74 12.82
CA PRO A 182 -19.92 -5.05 11.57
C PRO A 182 -18.83 -3.99 11.74
N GLU A 183 -17.94 -3.84 10.74
CA GLU A 183 -16.83 -2.86 10.79
C GLU A 183 -17.30 -1.41 11.03
N ARG A 184 -18.48 -1.04 10.53
CA ARG A 184 -19.08 0.28 10.77
C ARG A 184 -19.36 0.60 12.25
N CYS A 185 -19.36 -0.40 13.12
CA CYS A 185 -19.52 -0.22 14.57
C CYS A 185 -18.22 0.22 15.26
N PHE A 186 -17.11 0.22 14.54
CA PHE A 186 -15.80 0.63 15.05
C PHE A 186 -15.41 1.95 14.42
N ALA A 187 -15.71 3.04 15.11
CA ALA A 187 -15.32 4.38 14.65
C ALA A 187 -13.79 4.52 14.58
N PRO A 188 -13.27 5.34 13.64
CA PRO A 188 -11.87 5.74 13.67
C PRO A 188 -11.54 6.41 15.00
N ASP A 189 -10.46 5.98 15.65
CA ASP A 189 -9.98 6.59 16.89
C ASP A 189 -8.62 7.24 16.66
N PRO A 190 -8.48 8.55 16.89
CA PRO A 190 -7.19 9.24 16.80
C PRO A 190 -6.12 8.66 17.74
N ALA A 191 -6.52 8.08 18.88
CA ALA A 191 -5.61 7.45 19.83
C ALA A 191 -5.19 6.03 19.46
N GLY A 192 -5.80 5.45 18.41
CA GLY A 192 -5.52 4.09 17.92
C GLY A 192 -5.69 3.96 16.42
N PRO A 193 -4.88 4.67 15.60
CA PRO A 193 -5.03 4.71 14.14
C PRO A 193 -4.56 3.42 13.45
N TRP A 194 -4.32 2.35 14.19
CA TRP A 194 -3.77 1.11 13.64
C TRP A 194 -4.77 0.40 12.76
N ALA A 195 -4.27 -0.12 11.62
CA ALA A 195 -5.08 -0.90 10.71
C ALA A 195 -5.56 -2.19 11.39
N ALA A 196 -6.85 -2.49 11.29
CA ALA A 196 -7.39 -3.75 11.79
C ALA A 196 -6.78 -4.94 11.03
N ARG A 197 -6.13 -5.84 11.75
CA ARG A 197 -5.54 -7.07 11.20
C ARG A 197 -6.26 -8.28 11.76
N TYR A 198 -6.34 -9.33 10.95
CA TYR A 198 -7.08 -10.54 11.30
C TYR A 198 -6.30 -11.79 10.95
N VAL A 199 -6.43 -12.82 11.79
CA VAL A 199 -5.96 -14.17 11.52
C VAL A 199 -7.12 -15.15 11.71
N ALA A 200 -7.15 -16.21 10.91
CA ALA A 200 -8.18 -17.24 11.00
C ALA A 200 -7.64 -18.65 10.75
N ASP A 201 -6.38 -18.74 10.32
CA ASP A 201 -5.73 -20.00 9.95
C ASP A 201 -5.10 -20.73 11.16
N LEU A 202 -5.32 -20.22 12.38
CA LEU A 202 -4.88 -20.93 13.58
C LEU A 202 -5.80 -22.13 13.87
N PRO A 203 -5.24 -23.33 14.11
CA PRO A 203 -6.04 -24.52 14.39
C PRO A 203 -7.05 -24.32 15.52
N GLY A 204 -6.66 -23.60 16.57
CA GLY A 204 -7.52 -23.29 17.71
C GLY A 204 -8.72 -22.43 17.37
N LEU A 205 -8.69 -21.65 16.30
CA LEU A 205 -9.81 -20.82 15.87
C LEU A 205 -10.90 -21.61 15.12
N ALA A 206 -10.54 -22.73 14.50
CA ALA A 206 -11.48 -23.58 13.74
C ALA A 206 -12.40 -22.76 12.82
N GLY A 207 -11.83 -21.81 12.08
CA GLY A 207 -12.53 -20.96 11.14
C GLY A 207 -13.17 -19.68 11.72
N LEU A 208 -12.95 -19.37 13.01
CA LEU A 208 -13.25 -18.05 13.56
C LEU A 208 -12.16 -17.06 13.18
N ARG A 209 -12.54 -15.78 13.03
CA ARG A 209 -11.63 -14.67 12.78
C ARG A 209 -11.20 -14.04 14.09
N LEU A 210 -9.89 -13.90 14.31
CA LEU A 210 -9.30 -13.23 15.47
C LEU A 210 -8.69 -11.90 15.03
N HIS A 211 -9.06 -10.82 15.69
CA HIS A 211 -8.47 -9.49 15.49
C HIS A 211 -7.23 -9.31 16.37
N TYR A 212 -6.24 -8.63 15.81
CA TYR A 212 -5.04 -8.22 16.53
C TYR A 212 -4.46 -6.90 16.00
N VAL A 213 -3.69 -6.24 16.85
CA VAL A 213 -2.78 -5.14 16.51
C VAL A 213 -1.36 -5.69 16.63
N ASP A 214 -0.49 -5.47 15.67
CA ASP A 214 0.94 -5.79 15.71
C ASP A 214 1.70 -4.63 15.08
N GLU A 215 2.27 -3.78 15.93
CA GLU A 215 2.92 -2.54 15.52
C GLU A 215 4.27 -2.39 16.23
N GLY A 216 5.15 -1.58 15.64
CA GLY A 216 6.52 -1.34 16.11
C GLY A 216 7.57 -2.20 15.40
N PRO A 217 8.85 -2.17 15.86
CA PRO A 217 9.95 -2.87 15.20
C PRO A 217 9.75 -4.39 15.23
N PRO A 218 9.69 -5.10 14.09
CA PRO A 218 9.32 -6.52 14.04
C PRO A 218 10.32 -7.47 14.73
N THR A 219 11.56 -7.03 14.89
CA THR A 219 12.65 -7.80 15.53
C THR A 219 12.81 -7.53 17.02
N ALA A 220 12.09 -6.53 17.56
CA ALA A 220 12.17 -6.22 18.99
C ALA A 220 11.36 -7.22 19.82
N PRO A 221 11.73 -7.45 21.11
CA PRO A 221 10.90 -8.18 22.04
C PRO A 221 9.50 -7.57 22.13
N ALA A 222 8.46 -8.41 22.03
CA ALA A 222 7.09 -7.93 21.93
C ALA A 222 6.45 -7.74 23.31
N TRP A 223 5.70 -6.66 23.45
CA TRP A 223 4.71 -6.52 24.52
C TRP A 223 3.39 -7.12 24.06
N VAL A 224 2.98 -8.21 24.70
CA VAL A 224 1.71 -8.88 24.41
C VAL A 224 0.66 -8.43 25.39
N LEU A 225 -0.38 -7.77 24.89
CA LEU A 225 -1.43 -7.16 25.68
C LEU A 225 -2.73 -7.96 25.55
N LEU A 226 -3.26 -8.41 26.67
CA LEU A 226 -4.54 -9.10 26.77
C LEU A 226 -5.53 -8.28 27.59
N HIS A 227 -6.71 -8.07 27.03
CA HIS A 227 -7.82 -7.39 27.73
C HIS A 227 -8.50 -8.33 28.76
N ASP A 228 -9.29 -7.75 29.63
CA ASP A 228 -10.12 -8.48 30.61
C ASP A 228 -11.32 -9.19 29.95
N GLY A 229 -12.15 -9.84 30.79
CA GLY A 229 -13.35 -10.58 30.35
C GLY A 229 -14.55 -9.72 29.92
N VAL A 230 -14.42 -8.39 29.89
CA VAL A 230 -15.47 -7.45 29.47
C VAL A 230 -15.01 -6.45 28.42
N GLY A 231 -13.68 -6.29 28.27
CA GLY A 231 -13.08 -5.30 27.38
C GLY A 231 -12.71 -5.83 25.99
N SER A 232 -11.82 -5.11 25.36
CA SER A 232 -11.18 -5.46 24.09
C SER A 232 -9.81 -4.76 24.00
N SER A 233 -9.02 -5.03 22.98
CA SER A 233 -7.76 -4.33 22.70
C SER A 233 -7.93 -2.81 22.64
N TYR A 234 -9.12 -2.33 22.26
CA TYR A 234 -9.46 -0.92 22.27
C TYR A 234 -9.31 -0.25 23.64
N GLY A 235 -9.64 -0.96 24.74
CA GLY A 235 -9.44 -0.46 26.12
C GLY A 235 -7.97 -0.20 26.45
N LEU A 236 -7.06 -0.88 25.78
CA LEU A 236 -5.61 -0.78 25.97
C LEU A 236 -4.92 0.22 25.04
N ARG A 237 -5.66 0.95 24.19
CA ARG A 237 -5.12 1.80 23.13
C ARG A 237 -4.11 2.87 23.59
N TYR A 238 -4.32 3.47 24.75
CA TYR A 238 -3.37 4.45 25.30
C TYR A 238 -2.06 3.81 25.73
N LEU A 239 -2.11 2.59 26.26
CA LEU A 239 -0.91 1.82 26.60
C LEU A 239 -0.17 1.39 25.34
N VAL A 240 -0.90 0.93 24.31
CA VAL A 240 -0.32 0.63 22.98
C VAL A 240 0.41 1.85 22.45
N ALA A 241 -0.23 3.03 22.43
CA ALA A 241 0.37 4.26 21.96
C ALA A 241 1.64 4.62 22.74
N ALA A 242 1.61 4.55 24.08
CA ALA A 242 2.77 4.85 24.91
C ALA A 242 3.95 3.90 24.68
N LEU A 243 3.69 2.60 24.52
CA LEU A 243 4.73 1.60 24.24
C LEU A 243 5.35 1.82 22.85
N LEU A 244 4.54 2.14 21.85
CA LEU A 244 5.03 2.45 20.49
C LEU A 244 5.87 3.73 20.47
N GLN A 245 5.46 4.78 21.20
CA GLN A 245 6.27 5.98 21.38
C GLN A 245 7.61 5.70 22.06
N ALA A 246 7.67 4.71 22.96
CA ALA A 246 8.90 4.23 23.57
C ALA A 246 9.70 3.27 22.66
N GLY A 247 9.35 3.15 21.38
CA GLY A 247 10.06 2.30 20.41
C GLY A 247 9.87 0.79 20.61
N GLN A 248 8.87 0.37 21.36
CA GLN A 248 8.59 -1.04 21.63
C GLN A 248 7.71 -1.66 20.55
N ARG A 249 7.84 -2.99 20.34
CA ARG A 249 6.85 -3.76 19.55
C ARG A 249 5.68 -4.14 20.45
N VAL A 250 4.45 -3.98 19.94
CA VAL A 250 3.23 -4.28 20.69
C VAL A 250 2.32 -5.21 19.89
N VAL A 251 1.88 -6.29 20.52
CA VAL A 251 0.85 -7.19 20.01
C VAL A 251 -0.34 -7.15 20.96
N ALA A 252 -1.45 -6.53 20.54
CA ALA A 252 -2.69 -6.50 21.31
C ALA A 252 -3.77 -7.33 20.59
N VAL A 253 -4.49 -8.16 21.35
CA VAL A 253 -5.39 -9.18 20.79
C VAL A 253 -6.80 -8.98 21.33
N ASP A 254 -7.80 -9.06 20.44
CA ASP A 254 -9.19 -9.28 20.85
C ASP A 254 -9.45 -10.79 20.94
N LEU A 255 -9.63 -11.31 22.13
CA LEU A 255 -9.94 -12.73 22.33
C LEU A 255 -11.28 -13.11 21.65
N PRO A 256 -11.49 -14.40 21.26
CA PRO A 256 -12.78 -14.84 20.72
C PRO A 256 -13.94 -14.47 21.66
N GLY A 257 -14.95 -13.83 21.11
CA GLY A 257 -16.07 -13.28 21.88
C GLY A 257 -16.02 -11.76 22.09
N PHE A 258 -14.89 -11.13 21.84
CA PHE A 258 -14.65 -9.72 22.18
C PHE A 258 -14.25 -8.87 20.97
N GLY A 259 -14.38 -7.55 21.12
CA GLY A 259 -13.91 -6.54 20.19
C GLY A 259 -14.28 -6.81 18.74
N ARG A 260 -13.28 -6.80 17.86
CA ARG A 260 -13.41 -7.06 16.41
C ARG A 260 -13.33 -8.55 16.06
N SER A 261 -12.99 -9.43 17.02
CA SER A 261 -12.97 -10.88 16.82
C SER A 261 -14.36 -11.46 16.70
N ASP A 262 -14.49 -12.63 16.05
CA ASP A 262 -15.75 -13.36 15.98
C ASP A 262 -16.22 -13.80 17.37
N LYS A 263 -17.53 -13.83 17.55
CA LYS A 263 -18.20 -14.11 18.82
C LYS A 263 -18.95 -15.43 18.74
N PRO A 264 -18.27 -16.55 19.06
CA PRO A 264 -18.92 -17.86 19.07
C PRO A 264 -19.97 -17.95 20.16
N LYS A 265 -21.10 -18.61 19.87
CA LYS A 265 -22.25 -18.72 20.79
C LYS A 265 -22.07 -19.80 21.84
N LYS A 266 -21.21 -20.79 21.61
CA LYS A 266 -21.02 -21.92 22.52
C LYS A 266 -20.04 -21.57 23.65
N THR A 267 -20.40 -21.92 24.88
CA THR A 267 -19.66 -21.63 26.13
C THR A 267 -18.21 -22.13 26.09
N GLN A 268 -17.95 -23.25 25.45
CA GLN A 268 -16.60 -23.83 25.33
C GLN A 268 -15.54 -22.89 24.74
N TRP A 269 -15.96 -21.89 23.95
CA TRP A 269 -15.08 -20.91 23.35
C TRP A 269 -14.61 -19.82 24.33
N HIS A 270 -15.34 -19.65 25.44
CA HIS A 270 -15.09 -18.63 26.45
C HIS A 270 -14.33 -19.20 27.68
N LEU A 271 -13.86 -20.45 27.60
CA LEU A 271 -13.07 -21.05 28.63
C LEU A 271 -11.62 -20.54 28.61
N PRO A 272 -10.98 -20.31 29.78
CA PRO A 272 -9.59 -19.85 29.82
C PRO A 272 -8.61 -20.74 29.06
N GLN A 273 -8.82 -22.06 29.08
CA GLN A 273 -7.99 -23.04 28.39
C GLN A 273 -8.03 -22.80 26.86
N LYS A 274 -9.21 -22.47 26.33
CA LYS A 274 -9.38 -22.20 24.91
C LYS A 274 -8.70 -20.92 24.49
N HIS A 275 -8.86 -19.85 25.26
CA HIS A 275 -8.17 -18.59 25.02
C HIS A 275 -6.65 -18.75 25.10
N THR A 276 -6.14 -19.48 26.10
CA THR A 276 -4.70 -19.78 26.25
C THR A 276 -4.16 -20.53 25.04
N GLN A 277 -4.89 -21.55 24.55
CA GLN A 277 -4.52 -22.26 23.33
C GLN A 277 -4.36 -21.31 22.14
N ILE A 278 -5.36 -20.48 21.89
CA ILE A 278 -5.39 -19.55 20.74
C ILE A 278 -4.26 -18.52 20.84
N VAL A 279 -4.03 -17.96 22.03
CA VAL A 279 -2.93 -17.01 22.25
C VAL A 279 -1.57 -17.66 22.00
N ARG A 280 -1.37 -18.90 22.48
CA ARG A 280 -0.13 -19.65 22.23
C ARG A 280 0.09 -19.90 20.73
N GLU A 281 -0.94 -20.30 20.01
CA GLU A 281 -0.87 -20.50 18.55
C GLU A 281 -0.57 -19.19 17.82
N LEU A 282 -1.13 -18.07 18.27
CA LEU A 282 -0.85 -16.74 17.72
C LEU A 282 0.61 -16.31 17.93
N LEU A 283 1.19 -16.57 19.09
CA LEU A 283 2.61 -16.27 19.37
C LEU A 283 3.55 -17.08 18.46
N LEU A 284 3.23 -18.36 18.24
CA LEU A 284 3.95 -19.21 17.29
C LEU A 284 3.81 -18.69 15.85
N PHE A 285 2.62 -18.25 15.46
CA PHE A 285 2.36 -17.65 14.16
C PHE A 285 3.21 -16.39 13.92
N PHE A 286 3.37 -15.54 14.93
CA PHE A 286 4.21 -14.35 14.86
C PHE A 286 5.71 -14.61 15.08
N LYS A 287 6.11 -15.86 15.39
CA LYS A 287 7.48 -16.23 15.72
C LYS A 287 8.07 -15.35 16.85
N ILE A 288 7.28 -15.14 17.89
CA ILE A 288 7.68 -14.33 19.05
C ILE A 288 8.35 -15.24 20.06
N ASP A 289 9.67 -15.13 20.19
CA ASP A 289 10.48 -15.91 21.13
C ASP A 289 10.73 -15.15 22.45
N GLN A 290 10.74 -13.82 22.40
CA GLN A 290 10.91 -12.96 23.56
C GLN A 290 9.74 -12.02 23.71
N LEU A 291 9.07 -12.08 24.87
CA LEU A 291 7.87 -11.28 25.10
C LEU A 291 7.76 -10.81 26.55
N ARG A 292 6.98 -9.74 26.73
CA ARG A 292 6.50 -9.23 28.01
C ARG A 292 4.98 -9.23 27.99
N TRP A 293 4.36 -9.63 29.09
CA TRP A 293 2.92 -9.69 29.20
C TRP A 293 2.36 -8.46 29.93
N VAL A 294 1.25 -7.95 29.41
CA VAL A 294 0.33 -7.09 30.14
C VAL A 294 -1.05 -7.73 30.06
N VAL A 295 -1.57 -8.13 31.20
CA VAL A 295 -2.91 -8.71 31.32
C VAL A 295 -3.75 -7.78 32.16
N GLN A 296 -4.82 -7.27 31.61
CA GLN A 296 -5.81 -6.51 32.36
C GLN A 296 -6.69 -7.51 33.13
N LEU A 297 -6.67 -7.45 34.45
CA LEU A 297 -7.51 -8.28 35.31
C LEU A 297 -8.77 -7.51 35.70
N SER A 298 -9.93 -8.13 35.52
CA SER A 298 -11.18 -7.61 36.07
C SER A 298 -11.24 -7.80 37.57
N LEU A 299 -11.48 -6.74 38.32
CA LEU A 299 -11.66 -6.79 39.77
C LEU A 299 -12.83 -7.68 40.23
N ILE A 300 -13.69 -8.11 39.30
CA ILE A 300 -14.85 -8.99 39.60
C ILE A 300 -14.43 -10.41 39.96
N HIS A 301 -13.23 -10.85 39.60
CA HIS A 301 -12.73 -12.20 39.89
C HIS A 301 -11.89 -12.31 41.16
N ILE A 302 -11.72 -11.23 41.95
CA ILE A 302 -10.95 -11.22 43.20
C ILE A 302 -11.86 -11.54 44.43
N ARG A 303 -13.14 -11.83 44.21
CA ARG A 303 -14.01 -12.32 45.30
C ARG A 303 -14.20 -13.84 45.17
N ARG A 304 -13.19 -14.60 45.61
CA ARG A 304 -13.31 -15.84 46.45
C ARG A 304 -11.95 -16.41 46.78
#